data_7ebdd6ec7a551c73a99da5573985df35
#
_entry.id   7ebdd6ec7a551c73a99da5573985df35
#
_cell.length_a   1.000
_cell.length_b   1.000
_cell.length_c   1.000
_cell.angle_alpha   90.00
_cell.angle_beta   90.00
_cell.angle_gamma   90.00
#
_symmetry.space_group_name_H-M   'P 1'
#
loop_
_entity.id
_entity.type
_entity.pdbx_description
1 polymer ?
#
loop_
_entity_poly.entity_id
_entity_poly.type
_entity_poly.pdbx_seq_one_letter_code
_entity_poly.pdbx_strand_id
1 'polypeptide(L)'
;MAECGVMFKYPKGEIIADKHCIGGVPGNETTMILIPLIASLGIKIPKNFSKSITSPAATGECVNVLMNINFNKEGIENLVEKLNCCLVRGGGLDLAPADDKLIKVQYPLSMQSRAKVVSSIMAKKYAMGVTHSLIDIPVGPTAKVSSMKEAKDWKKKFEYVGKKL
;
A
#
# COMPACT_ATOMS: atom_id res chain seq x y z
N MET A 1 3.96 -12.58 -7.45
CA MET A 1 2.88 -11.58 -7.57
C MET A 1 3.38 -10.27 -8.20
N ALA A 2 4.45 -9.67 -7.69
CA ALA A 2 4.98 -8.42 -8.25
C ALA A 2 5.64 -8.61 -9.63
N GLU A 3 6.45 -9.62 -9.81
CA GLU A 3 7.24 -9.88 -11.04
C GLU A 3 6.41 -10.12 -12.32
N CYS A 4 5.11 -10.38 -12.17
CA CYS A 4 4.21 -10.52 -13.31
C CYS A 4 3.57 -9.18 -13.73
N GLY A 5 3.94 -8.07 -13.10
CA GLY A 5 3.36 -6.76 -13.31
C GLY A 5 4.39 -5.66 -13.59
N VAL A 6 3.91 -4.43 -13.56
CA VAL A 6 4.74 -3.23 -13.75
C VAL A 6 5.63 -3.02 -12.53
N MET A 7 6.92 -2.83 -12.78
CA MET A 7 7.91 -2.55 -11.74
C MET A 7 8.45 -1.12 -11.91
N PHE A 8 8.58 -0.42 -10.78
CA PHE A 8 9.26 0.88 -10.69
C PHE A 8 10.69 0.67 -10.21
N LYS A 9 11.61 1.45 -10.76
CA LYS A 9 13.03 1.40 -10.40
C LYS A 9 13.52 2.82 -10.13
N TYR A 10 14.27 2.96 -9.07
CA TYR A 10 14.90 4.22 -8.67
C TYR A 10 16.42 4.05 -8.62
N PRO A 11 17.19 5.13 -8.67
CA PRO A 11 18.64 5.07 -8.53
C PRO A 11 19.06 4.33 -7.25
N LYS A 12 20.16 3.58 -7.34
CA LYS A 12 20.66 2.82 -6.20
C LYS A 12 21.08 3.76 -5.07
N GLY A 13 20.61 3.47 -3.85
CA GLY A 13 20.89 4.26 -2.66
C GLY A 13 19.83 5.31 -2.34
N GLU A 14 18.84 5.54 -3.21
CA GLU A 14 17.70 6.39 -2.86
C GLU A 14 16.79 5.75 -1.80
N ILE A 15 16.30 6.59 -0.90
CA ILE A 15 15.28 6.20 0.08
C ILE A 15 13.91 6.38 -0.58
N ILE A 16 13.24 5.26 -0.82
CA ILE A 16 11.86 5.23 -1.31
C ILE A 16 10.98 4.74 -0.16
N ALA A 17 10.27 5.67 0.44
CA ALA A 17 9.44 5.41 1.61
C ALA A 17 8.02 4.97 1.23
N ASP A 18 7.36 4.25 2.12
CA ASP A 18 5.92 4.00 2.08
C ASP A 18 5.35 3.82 3.49
N LYS A 19 4.09 4.21 3.68
CA LYS A 19 3.29 3.91 4.86
C LYS A 19 2.07 3.09 4.45
N HIS A 20 1.84 1.97 5.10
CA HIS A 20 0.66 1.15 4.84
C HIS A 20 -0.04 0.75 6.14
N CYS A 21 -1.35 1.02 6.23
CA CYS A 21 -2.20 0.52 7.29
C CYS A 21 -2.86 -0.79 6.82
N ILE A 22 -2.87 -1.83 7.66
CA ILE A 22 -3.56 -3.09 7.33
C ILE A 22 -5.08 -2.96 7.29
N GLY A 23 -5.60 -1.79 7.68
CA GLY A 23 -7.03 -1.45 7.68
C GLY A 23 -7.76 -1.90 8.95
N GLY A 24 -9.08 -1.76 8.93
CA GLY A 24 -9.96 -2.11 10.05
C GLY A 24 -10.23 -0.96 11.03
N VAL A 25 -9.61 0.20 10.84
CA VAL A 25 -9.88 1.42 11.61
C VAL A 25 -9.97 2.59 10.63
N PRO A 26 -10.90 3.54 10.79
CA PRO A 26 -10.90 4.81 10.06
C PRO A 26 -9.57 5.55 10.26
N GLY A 27 -9.05 6.17 9.23
CA GLY A 27 -7.76 6.87 9.30
C GLY A 27 -7.21 7.21 7.91
N ASN A 28 -8.12 7.39 6.95
CA ASN A 28 -7.75 7.72 5.58
C ASN A 28 -7.06 9.09 5.47
N GLU A 29 -7.40 10.04 6.35
CA GLU A 29 -6.78 11.37 6.48
C GLU A 29 -5.28 11.28 6.76
N THR A 30 -4.84 10.28 7.52
CA THR A 30 -3.42 10.07 7.82
C THR A 30 -2.58 10.00 6.55
N THR A 31 -3.06 9.33 5.52
CA THR A 31 -2.35 9.24 4.24
C THR A 31 -2.28 10.60 3.55
N MET A 32 -3.37 11.36 3.54
CA MET A 32 -3.44 12.67 2.88
C MET A 32 -2.55 13.73 3.55
N ILE A 33 -2.29 13.59 4.84
CA ILE A 33 -1.39 14.48 5.60
C ILE A 33 0.07 13.99 5.49
N LEU A 34 0.29 12.70 5.72
CA LEU A 34 1.64 12.14 5.86
C LEU A 34 2.42 12.15 4.53
N ILE A 35 1.75 11.85 3.41
CA ILE A 35 2.43 11.75 2.11
C ILE A 35 3.05 13.09 1.69
N PRO A 36 2.31 14.20 1.63
CA PRO A 36 2.91 15.49 1.29
C PRO A 36 3.92 15.98 2.34
N LEU A 37 3.71 15.67 3.62
CA LEU A 37 4.66 16.01 4.68
C LEU A 37 6.02 15.34 4.46
N ILE A 38 6.06 14.04 4.21
CA ILE A 38 7.30 13.31 3.95
C ILE A 38 7.95 13.78 2.64
N ALA A 39 7.15 14.03 1.61
CA ALA A 39 7.64 14.55 0.34
C ALA A 39 8.29 15.93 0.49
N SER A 40 7.74 16.81 1.34
CA SER A 40 8.31 18.14 1.61
C SER A 40 9.68 18.08 2.31
N LEU A 41 10.02 16.96 2.94
CA LEU A 41 11.33 16.68 3.52
C LEU A 41 12.33 16.13 2.49
N GLY A 42 11.96 16.07 1.20
CA GLY A 42 12.81 15.56 0.12
C GLY A 42 12.86 14.03 0.01
N ILE A 43 12.02 13.32 0.73
CA ILE A 43 11.96 11.84 0.68
C ILE A 43 10.90 11.40 -0.34
N LYS A 44 11.28 10.54 -1.28
CA LYS A 44 10.33 9.98 -2.25
C LYS A 44 9.37 9.00 -1.57
N ILE A 45 8.07 9.25 -1.74
CA ILE A 45 7.01 8.42 -1.15
C ILE A 45 5.87 8.14 -2.15
N PRO A 46 6.08 7.20 -3.09
CA PRO A 46 5.09 6.83 -4.11
C PRO A 46 3.99 5.95 -3.52
N LYS A 47 2.95 6.56 -2.96
CA LYS A 47 1.87 5.87 -2.28
C LYS A 47 0.88 5.25 -3.26
N ASN A 48 0.74 3.94 -3.19
CA ASN A 48 -0.32 3.22 -3.88
C ASN A 48 -1.34 2.61 -2.91
N PHE A 49 -2.57 2.41 -3.38
CA PHE A 49 -3.65 1.76 -2.65
C PHE A 49 -4.50 0.87 -3.57
N SER A 50 -5.20 -0.08 -2.97
CA SER A 50 -6.18 -0.95 -3.63
C SER A 50 -7.60 -0.55 -3.26
N LYS A 51 -8.60 -1.13 -3.94
CA LYS A 51 -9.99 -1.09 -3.47
C LYS A 51 -10.12 -1.76 -2.11
N SER A 52 -11.07 -1.29 -1.32
CA SER A 52 -11.45 -1.96 -0.06
C SER A 52 -11.98 -3.37 -0.34
N ILE A 53 -11.71 -4.31 0.58
CA ILE A 53 -12.25 -5.68 0.52
C ILE A 53 -13.30 -5.86 1.60
N THR A 54 -13.01 -5.45 2.83
CA THR A 54 -13.85 -5.67 4.02
C THR A 54 -14.29 -4.38 4.70
N SER A 55 -13.84 -3.22 4.23
CA SER A 55 -14.24 -1.91 4.74
C SER A 55 -15.20 -1.24 3.76
N PRO A 56 -16.15 -0.38 4.21
CA PRO A 56 -17.06 0.34 3.32
C PRO A 56 -16.33 1.28 2.35
N ALA A 57 -15.22 1.89 2.80
CA ALA A 57 -14.32 2.68 1.95
C ALA A 57 -12.88 2.52 2.43
N ALA A 58 -11.93 2.47 1.50
CA ALA A 58 -10.50 2.53 1.77
C ALA A 58 -9.95 3.91 1.35
N THR A 59 -8.66 4.13 1.59
CA THR A 59 -7.98 5.39 1.23
C THR A 59 -8.22 5.80 -0.23
N GLY A 60 -8.24 4.83 -1.16
CA GLY A 60 -8.45 5.10 -2.58
C GLY A 60 -9.81 5.68 -2.90
N GLU A 61 -10.86 5.18 -2.29
CA GLU A 61 -12.21 5.70 -2.47
C GLU A 61 -12.32 7.12 -1.91
N CYS A 62 -11.74 7.39 -0.74
CA CYS A 62 -11.76 8.71 -0.12
C CYS A 62 -10.94 9.74 -0.92
N VAL A 63 -9.74 9.40 -1.34
CA VAL A 63 -8.85 10.30 -2.10
C VAL A 63 -9.42 10.61 -3.49
N ASN A 64 -10.11 9.64 -4.12
CA ASN A 64 -10.69 9.81 -5.46
C ASN A 64 -11.83 10.86 -5.51
N VAL A 65 -12.40 11.21 -4.37
CA VAL A 65 -13.37 12.32 -4.28
C VAL A 65 -12.68 13.68 -4.42
N LEU A 66 -11.40 13.76 -4.01
CA LEU A 66 -10.65 15.01 -3.94
C LEU A 66 -9.75 15.24 -5.15
N MET A 67 -9.22 14.16 -5.74
CA MET A 67 -8.23 14.27 -6.81
C MET A 67 -8.22 13.05 -7.72
N ASN A 68 -7.66 13.18 -8.92
CA ASN A 68 -7.40 12.05 -9.80
C ASN A 68 -6.36 11.12 -9.19
N ILE A 69 -6.66 9.82 -9.19
CA ILE A 69 -5.79 8.75 -8.67
C ILE A 69 -5.41 7.72 -9.75
N ASN A 70 -5.87 7.93 -10.98
CA ASN A 70 -5.64 7.01 -12.07
C ASN A 70 -4.56 7.57 -13.00
N PHE A 71 -3.39 6.98 -12.95
CA PHE A 71 -2.24 7.36 -13.74
C PHE A 71 -1.62 6.11 -14.38
N ASN A 72 -1.00 6.26 -15.54
CA ASN A 72 -0.11 5.27 -16.12
C ASN A 72 1.29 5.35 -15.46
N LYS A 73 2.18 4.42 -15.83
CA LYS A 73 3.53 4.36 -15.26
C LYS A 73 4.30 5.68 -15.44
N GLU A 74 4.33 6.23 -16.64
CA GLU A 74 5.02 7.47 -16.95
C GLU A 74 4.48 8.67 -16.14
N GLY A 75 3.16 8.77 -15.99
CA GLY A 75 2.53 9.80 -15.16
C GLY A 75 2.94 9.71 -13.70
N ILE A 76 3.12 8.50 -13.17
CA ILE A 76 3.59 8.29 -11.79
C ILE A 76 5.06 8.66 -11.66
N GLU A 77 5.92 8.23 -12.59
CA GLU A 77 7.33 8.58 -12.61
C GLU A 77 7.51 10.11 -12.63
N ASN A 78 6.77 10.81 -13.49
CA ASN A 78 6.76 12.27 -13.55
C ASN A 78 6.29 12.94 -12.24
N LEU A 79 5.25 12.40 -11.59
CA LEU A 79 4.78 12.93 -10.30
C LEU A 79 5.83 12.75 -9.21
N VAL A 80 6.43 11.57 -9.11
CA VAL A 80 7.45 11.27 -8.10
C VAL A 80 8.72 12.07 -8.33
N GLU A 81 9.11 12.31 -9.59
CA GLU A 81 10.26 13.14 -9.91
C GLU A 81 10.04 14.61 -9.53
N LYS A 82 8.86 15.16 -9.83
CA LYS A 82 8.56 16.58 -9.59
C LYS A 82 8.17 16.90 -8.15
N LEU A 83 7.44 16.00 -7.49
CA LEU A 83 6.79 16.24 -6.21
C LEU A 83 7.32 15.35 -5.07
N ASN A 84 8.22 14.42 -5.34
CA ASN A 84 8.66 13.35 -4.43
C ASN A 84 7.52 12.42 -3.96
N CYS A 85 6.30 12.56 -4.46
CA CYS A 85 5.18 11.71 -4.05
C CYS A 85 4.16 11.50 -5.15
N CYS A 86 3.30 10.51 -4.93
CA CYS A 86 2.05 10.34 -5.64
C CYS A 86 1.04 9.62 -4.76
N LEU A 87 -0.25 9.78 -5.07
CA LEU A 87 -1.38 9.03 -4.50
C LEU A 87 -2.12 8.36 -5.63
N VAL A 88 -1.91 7.04 -5.83
CA VAL A 88 -2.36 6.36 -7.04
C VAL A 88 -3.03 5.02 -6.77
N ARG A 89 -3.99 4.67 -7.62
CA ARG A 89 -4.64 3.37 -7.60
C ARG A 89 -3.75 2.31 -8.24
N GLY A 90 -3.35 1.29 -7.45
CA GLY A 90 -2.51 0.21 -7.92
C GLY A 90 -3.18 -0.76 -8.92
N GLY A 91 -4.48 -0.96 -8.80
CA GLY A 91 -5.22 -1.93 -9.63
C GLY A 91 -5.45 -1.53 -11.10
N GLY A 92 -5.14 -0.26 -11.47
CA GLY A 92 -5.15 0.19 -12.87
C GLY A 92 -3.78 0.16 -13.53
N LEU A 93 -2.74 -0.16 -12.76
CA LEU A 93 -1.33 -0.13 -13.16
C LEU A 93 -0.72 -1.51 -13.37
N ASP A 94 -1.51 -2.56 -13.18
CA ASP A 94 -1.01 -3.95 -13.20
C ASP A 94 0.26 -4.15 -12.33
N LEU A 95 0.34 -3.48 -11.17
CA LEU A 95 1.46 -3.64 -10.22
C LEU A 95 1.59 -5.07 -9.70
N ALA A 96 0.47 -5.74 -9.52
CA ALA A 96 0.42 -7.12 -9.09
C ALA A 96 -0.83 -7.81 -9.68
N PRO A 97 -0.85 -8.12 -10.98
CA PRO A 97 -2.03 -8.65 -11.67
C PRO A 97 -2.61 -9.92 -11.05
N ALA A 98 -1.75 -10.79 -10.53
CA ALA A 98 -2.18 -11.98 -9.79
C ALA A 98 -2.93 -11.62 -8.49
N ASP A 99 -2.49 -10.56 -7.80
CA ASP A 99 -3.16 -10.06 -6.60
C ASP A 99 -4.54 -9.50 -6.93
N ASP A 100 -4.65 -8.73 -7.99
CA ASP A 100 -5.91 -8.11 -8.42
C ASP A 100 -6.95 -9.15 -8.84
N LYS A 101 -6.54 -10.26 -9.48
CA LYS A 101 -7.41 -11.41 -9.76
C LYS A 101 -7.90 -12.07 -8.48
N LEU A 102 -7.03 -12.26 -7.49
CA LEU A 102 -7.42 -12.83 -6.19
C LEU A 102 -8.37 -11.92 -5.43
N ILE A 103 -8.16 -10.60 -5.46
CA ILE A 103 -9.06 -9.62 -4.83
C ILE A 103 -10.47 -9.70 -5.42
N LYS A 104 -10.61 -9.88 -6.74
CA LYS A 104 -11.93 -10.03 -7.39
C LYS A 104 -12.71 -11.24 -6.86
N VAL A 105 -12.03 -12.32 -6.49
CA VAL A 105 -12.65 -13.51 -5.88
C VAL A 105 -12.94 -13.28 -4.40
N GLN A 106 -12.03 -12.63 -3.68
CA GLN A 106 -12.15 -12.42 -2.24
C GLN A 106 -13.24 -11.39 -1.86
N TYR A 107 -13.40 -10.36 -2.68
CA TYR A 107 -14.34 -9.27 -2.42
C TYR A 107 -15.78 -9.74 -2.21
N PRO A 108 -16.42 -10.50 -3.12
CA PRO A 108 -17.78 -10.99 -2.92
C PRO A 108 -17.92 -11.99 -1.78
N LEU A 109 -16.83 -12.67 -1.40
CA LEU A 109 -16.82 -13.64 -0.30
C LEU A 109 -16.48 -13.01 1.05
N SER A 110 -16.13 -11.72 1.09
CA SER A 110 -15.62 -11.03 2.27
C SER A 110 -14.49 -11.77 2.99
N MET A 111 -13.69 -12.55 2.23
CA MET A 111 -12.63 -13.41 2.77
C MET A 111 -11.27 -12.75 2.68
N GLN A 112 -10.56 -12.68 3.79
CA GLN A 112 -9.22 -12.12 3.84
C GLN A 112 -8.32 -12.90 4.81
N SER A 113 -7.47 -13.79 4.29
CA SER A 113 -6.48 -14.48 5.12
C SER A 113 -5.28 -13.57 5.42
N ARG A 114 -4.64 -13.77 6.58
CA ARG A 114 -3.43 -13.01 7.00
C ARG A 114 -2.30 -13.13 5.99
N ALA A 115 -2.02 -14.33 5.52
CA ALA A 115 -0.97 -14.58 4.52
C ALA A 115 -1.23 -13.78 3.24
N LYS A 116 -2.48 -13.73 2.79
CA LYS A 116 -2.87 -12.96 1.60
C LYS A 116 -2.71 -11.46 1.81
N VAL A 117 -3.06 -10.93 2.98
CA VAL A 117 -2.86 -9.51 3.30
C VAL A 117 -1.38 -9.16 3.22
N VAL A 118 -0.53 -9.92 3.89
CA VAL A 118 0.93 -9.68 3.89
C VAL A 118 1.49 -9.74 2.47
N SER A 119 1.19 -10.81 1.73
CA SER A 119 1.70 -10.97 0.36
C SER A 119 1.20 -9.90 -0.61
N SER A 120 -0.06 -9.48 -0.50
CA SER A 120 -0.65 -8.42 -1.31
C SER A 120 0.03 -7.07 -1.06
N ILE A 121 0.18 -6.71 0.22
CA ILE A 121 0.82 -5.45 0.61
C ILE A 121 2.28 -5.44 0.14
N MET A 122 3.06 -6.46 0.49
CA MET A 122 4.48 -6.51 0.20
C MET A 122 4.78 -6.60 -1.30
N ALA A 123 3.99 -7.36 -2.08
CA ALA A 123 4.14 -7.41 -3.52
C ALA A 123 4.00 -6.04 -4.18
N LYS A 124 3.02 -5.24 -3.75
CA LYS A 124 2.82 -3.88 -4.28
C LYS A 124 3.93 -2.92 -3.85
N LYS A 125 4.48 -3.06 -2.63
CA LYS A 125 5.63 -2.26 -2.19
C LYS A 125 6.87 -2.60 -3.00
N TYR A 126 7.13 -3.87 -3.21
CA TYR A 126 8.21 -4.34 -4.05
C TYR A 126 8.05 -3.83 -5.50
N ALA A 127 6.86 -3.94 -6.08
CA ALA A 127 6.59 -3.43 -7.44
C ALA A 127 6.79 -1.91 -7.56
N MET A 128 6.49 -1.14 -6.51
CA MET A 128 6.72 0.29 -6.46
C MET A 128 8.16 0.70 -6.15
N GLY A 129 9.08 -0.26 -5.99
CA GLY A 129 10.48 0.02 -5.69
C GLY A 129 10.73 0.58 -4.28
N VAL A 130 9.81 0.33 -3.34
CA VAL A 130 9.93 0.81 -1.95
C VAL A 130 11.09 0.14 -1.24
N THR A 131 11.95 0.94 -0.62
CA THR A 131 13.10 0.48 0.18
C THR A 131 12.82 0.53 1.67
N HIS A 132 11.94 1.43 2.12
CA HIS A 132 11.60 1.64 3.53
C HIS A 132 10.07 1.69 3.70
N SER A 133 9.50 0.70 4.35
CA SER A 133 8.05 0.63 4.56
C SER A 133 7.70 0.63 6.04
N LEU A 134 6.82 1.56 6.43
CA LEU A 134 6.19 1.57 7.75
C LEU A 134 4.83 0.88 7.66
N ILE A 135 4.67 -0.23 8.36
CA ILE A 135 3.40 -0.96 8.43
C ILE A 135 2.68 -0.61 9.73
N ASP A 136 1.54 0.01 9.58
CA ASP A 136 0.64 0.38 10.67
C ASP A 136 -0.34 -0.77 10.96
N ILE A 137 -0.31 -1.27 12.19
CA ILE A 137 -1.14 -2.39 12.65
C ILE A 137 -2.02 -1.90 13.81
N PRO A 138 -3.20 -1.34 13.50
CA PRO A 138 -4.12 -0.89 14.55
C PRO A 138 -4.60 -2.06 15.41
N VAL A 139 -4.63 -1.85 16.73
CA VAL A 139 -5.08 -2.84 17.71
C VAL A 139 -6.24 -2.28 18.51
N GLY A 140 -7.32 -3.02 18.58
CA GLY A 140 -8.49 -2.61 19.35
C GLY A 140 -9.71 -3.53 19.11
N PRO A 141 -10.78 -3.33 19.88
CA PRO A 141 -11.96 -4.21 19.83
C PRO A 141 -12.69 -4.15 18.47
N THR A 142 -12.57 -3.03 17.76
CA THR A 142 -13.17 -2.84 16.43
C THR A 142 -12.17 -2.94 15.28
N ALA A 143 -10.88 -3.12 15.60
CA ALA A 143 -9.82 -3.28 14.60
C ALA A 143 -9.77 -4.72 14.05
N LYS A 144 -9.06 -4.92 12.93
CA LYS A 144 -8.77 -6.25 12.40
C LYS A 144 -7.91 -7.10 13.34
N VAL A 145 -7.17 -6.45 14.22
CA VAL A 145 -6.28 -7.09 15.21
C VAL A 145 -6.80 -6.74 16.59
N SER A 146 -7.23 -7.76 17.33
CA SER A 146 -7.91 -7.59 18.61
C SER A 146 -6.96 -7.53 19.82
N SER A 147 -5.70 -7.95 19.67
CA SER A 147 -4.76 -8.03 20.78
C SER A 147 -3.31 -7.75 20.36
N MET A 148 -2.50 -7.31 21.33
CA MET A 148 -1.06 -7.12 21.14
C MET A 148 -0.33 -8.42 20.80
N LYS A 149 -0.81 -9.56 21.26
CA LYS A 149 -0.25 -10.88 20.90
C LYS A 149 -0.42 -11.13 19.38
N GLU A 150 -1.61 -10.85 18.89
CA GLU A 150 -1.94 -10.96 17.46
C GLU A 150 -1.14 -9.95 16.62
N ALA A 151 -1.01 -8.71 17.08
CA ALA A 151 -0.21 -7.68 16.42
C ALA A 151 1.27 -8.08 16.27
N LYS A 152 1.86 -8.69 17.29
CA LYS A 152 3.23 -9.23 17.25
C LYS A 152 3.37 -10.36 16.21
N ASP A 153 2.36 -11.19 16.00
CA ASP A 153 2.37 -12.21 14.95
C ASP A 153 2.30 -11.58 13.54
N TRP A 154 1.46 -10.58 13.36
CA TRP A 154 1.43 -9.79 12.12
C TRP A 154 2.78 -9.14 11.83
N LYS A 155 3.38 -8.48 12.82
CA LYS A 155 4.70 -7.86 12.71
C LYS A 155 5.74 -8.86 12.22
N LYS A 156 5.85 -10.04 12.87
CA LYS A 156 6.80 -11.10 12.47
C LYS A 156 6.63 -11.53 11.01
N LYS A 157 5.39 -11.63 10.52
CA LYS A 157 5.12 -12.01 9.13
C LYS A 157 5.59 -10.94 8.14
N PHE A 158 5.32 -9.66 8.41
CA PHE A 158 5.80 -8.56 7.59
C PHE A 158 7.33 -8.47 7.59
N GLU A 159 7.97 -8.58 8.75
CA GLU A 159 9.42 -8.58 8.86
C GLU A 159 10.06 -9.76 8.13
N TYR A 160 9.46 -10.96 8.23
CA TYR A 160 9.95 -12.15 7.52
C TYR A 160 9.91 -11.96 6.00
N VAL A 161 8.81 -11.44 5.47
CA VAL A 161 8.68 -11.20 4.02
C VAL A 161 9.58 -10.05 3.59
N GLY A 162 9.63 -8.94 4.35
CA GLY A 162 10.45 -7.77 4.01
C GLY A 162 11.96 -8.07 3.97
N LYS A 163 12.43 -9.01 4.78
CA LYS A 163 13.84 -9.46 4.75
C LYS A 163 14.18 -10.33 3.52
N LYS A 164 13.19 -10.79 2.78
CA LYS A 164 13.36 -11.65 1.61
C LYS A 164 13.23 -10.90 0.28
N LEU A 165 12.75 -9.68 0.34
CA LEU A 165 12.59 -8.76 -0.81
C LEU A 165 13.74 -7.79 -0.91
#